data_31febcfefc59311e30d3e96f6d08c5af
#
_entry.id   31febcfefc59311e30d3e96f6d08c5af
#
_cell.length_a   1.000
_cell.length_b   1.000
_cell.length_c   1.000
_cell.angle_alpha   90.00
_cell.angle_beta   90.00
_cell.angle_gamma   90.00
#
_symmetry.space_group_name_H-M   'P 1'
#
loop_
_entity.id
_entity.type
_entity.pdbx_description
1 polymer ?
#
loop_
_entity_poly.entity_id
_entity_poly.type
_entity_poly.pdbx_seq_one_letter_code
_entity_poly.pdbx_strand_id
1 'polypeptide(L)'
;MHNVIIFGEAGCGKSSLVNMIVDKPVAKTSNGSGGCTSKSQAYEATIDNATFRIHDTAGLNQSNQGRVPHSVAEQGLYKLIEQLDGVSLLIFCNRGMVKKNATANWKLLNKRICGKKVPILAVVTGLEEEDDPDDWWKREENRKVFRKYRLNPLAVGCIVSFLGKRNEHADVYAKSQAKVRRLIKVNHRQQPWNPAARPRSCFWKRLFNK
;
A
#
# COMPACT_ATOMS: atom_id res chain seq x y z
N MET A 1 6.01 -11.03 14.77
CA MET A 1 4.95 -10.20 14.14
C MET A 1 5.53 -9.52 12.92
N HIS A 2 4.78 -9.48 11.80
CA HIS A 2 5.28 -8.99 10.51
C HIS A 2 4.65 -7.63 10.18
N ASN A 3 5.44 -6.57 10.05
CA ASN A 3 4.93 -5.26 9.66
C ASN A 3 4.74 -5.18 8.15
N VAL A 4 3.52 -4.83 7.72
CA VAL A 4 3.11 -4.60 6.35
C VAL A 4 2.71 -3.14 6.19
N ILE A 5 3.31 -2.42 5.26
CA ILE A 5 3.02 -1.00 5.03
C ILE A 5 2.22 -0.85 3.75
N ILE A 6 0.99 -0.32 3.87
CA ILE A 6 0.14 0.02 2.74
C ILE A 6 0.31 1.50 2.43
N PHE A 7 0.65 1.83 1.19
CA PHE A 7 0.85 3.20 0.74
C PHE A 7 0.28 3.43 -0.66
N GLY A 8 0.02 4.67 -0.99
CA GLY A 8 -0.58 5.10 -2.25
C GLY A 8 -1.23 6.49 -2.12
N GLU A 9 -1.81 6.98 -3.20
CA GLU A 9 -2.49 8.28 -3.24
C GLU A 9 -3.71 8.32 -2.31
N ALA A 10 -4.17 9.53 -1.97
CA ALA A 10 -5.46 9.70 -1.29
C ALA A 10 -6.60 9.16 -2.18
N GLY A 11 -7.57 8.47 -1.58
CA GLY A 11 -8.72 7.90 -2.30
C GLY A 11 -8.42 6.65 -3.13
N CYS A 12 -7.21 6.08 -3.09
CA CYS A 12 -6.90 4.85 -3.83
C CYS A 12 -7.37 3.55 -3.15
N GLY A 13 -8.13 3.61 -2.06
CA GLY A 13 -8.72 2.43 -1.41
C GLY A 13 -7.85 1.78 -0.33
N LYS A 14 -6.83 2.47 0.23
CA LYS A 14 -5.96 1.91 1.30
C LYS A 14 -6.74 1.43 2.51
N SER A 15 -7.62 2.27 3.06
CA SER A 15 -8.43 1.92 4.24
C SER A 15 -9.43 0.80 3.94
N SER A 16 -10.00 0.75 2.73
CA SER A 16 -10.84 -0.37 2.30
C SER A 16 -10.02 -1.66 2.22
N LEU A 17 -8.80 -1.58 1.69
CA LEU A 17 -7.88 -2.71 1.64
C LEU A 17 -7.49 -3.19 3.06
N VAL A 18 -7.25 -2.27 4.00
CA VAL A 18 -7.02 -2.61 5.41
C VAL A 18 -8.21 -3.38 5.98
N ASN A 19 -9.43 -2.87 5.83
CA ASN A 19 -10.65 -3.53 6.32
C ASN A 19 -10.79 -4.93 5.72
N MET A 20 -10.51 -5.09 4.44
CA MET A 20 -10.52 -6.37 3.74
C MET A 20 -9.47 -7.35 4.32
N ILE A 21 -8.26 -6.90 4.59
CA ILE A 21 -7.18 -7.75 5.13
C ILE A 21 -7.49 -8.17 6.57
N VAL A 22 -7.97 -7.23 7.39
CA VAL A 22 -8.29 -7.44 8.82
C VAL A 22 -9.60 -8.21 9.00
N ASP A 23 -10.45 -8.23 7.96
CA ASP A 23 -11.79 -8.83 7.98
C ASP A 23 -12.74 -8.15 8.99
N LYS A 24 -12.57 -6.83 9.17
CA LYS A 24 -13.40 -6.00 10.07
C LYS A 24 -13.36 -4.54 9.61
N PRO A 25 -14.43 -3.76 9.81
CA PRO A 25 -14.48 -2.34 9.48
C PRO A 25 -13.75 -1.48 10.51
N VAL A 26 -12.43 -1.68 10.64
CA VAL A 26 -11.58 -1.00 11.65
C VAL A 26 -11.03 0.34 11.16
N ALA A 27 -10.79 0.48 9.85
CA ALA A 27 -10.28 1.70 9.25
C ALA A 27 -11.44 2.54 8.69
N LYS A 28 -11.42 3.86 8.98
CA LYS A 28 -12.43 4.79 8.43
C LYS A 28 -12.25 4.91 6.93
N THR A 29 -13.30 4.63 6.18
CA THR A 29 -13.35 4.81 4.73
C THR A 29 -14.22 6.01 4.40
N SER A 30 -13.86 6.78 3.36
CA SER A 30 -14.75 7.79 2.79
C SER A 30 -14.85 7.61 1.28
N ASN A 31 -16.04 7.75 0.75
CA ASN A 31 -16.31 7.76 -0.69
C ASN A 31 -16.00 9.13 -1.33
N GLY A 32 -15.52 10.11 -0.54
CA GLY A 32 -15.18 11.44 -1.01
C GLY A 32 -13.70 11.63 -1.32
N SER A 33 -13.37 12.60 -2.17
CA SER A 33 -12.01 12.98 -2.58
C SER A 33 -11.15 13.58 -1.46
N GLY A 34 -11.72 13.83 -0.27
CA GLY A 34 -10.99 14.27 0.92
C GLY A 34 -10.51 13.06 1.71
N GLY A 35 -9.19 12.77 1.70
CA GLY A 35 -8.61 11.65 2.44
C GLY A 35 -8.99 11.66 3.93
N CYS A 36 -9.43 10.52 4.45
CA CYS A 36 -9.89 10.35 5.84
C CYS A 36 -8.75 10.19 6.84
N THR A 37 -7.60 9.69 6.41
CA THR A 37 -6.50 9.31 7.30
C THR A 37 -5.48 10.46 7.38
N SER A 38 -5.50 11.21 8.48
CA SER A 38 -4.54 12.30 8.72
C SER A 38 -3.24 11.83 9.38
N LYS A 39 -3.25 10.64 10.01
CA LYS A 39 -2.10 10.01 10.68
C LYS A 39 -2.05 8.53 10.30
N SER A 40 -0.85 7.96 10.27
CA SER A 40 -0.69 6.49 10.09
C SER A 40 -1.30 5.74 11.27
N GLN A 41 -2.06 4.70 10.98
CA GLN A 41 -2.70 3.82 11.97
C GLN A 41 -2.26 2.37 11.71
N ALA A 42 -2.20 1.58 12.76
CA ALA A 42 -1.81 0.18 12.68
C ALA A 42 -2.95 -0.72 13.16
N TYR A 43 -3.15 -1.83 12.45
CA TYR A 43 -4.19 -2.82 12.73
C TYR A 43 -3.58 -4.22 12.70
N GLU A 44 -4.06 -5.10 13.54
CA GLU A 44 -3.60 -6.49 13.55
C GLU A 44 -4.51 -7.37 12.70
N ALA A 45 -3.88 -8.26 11.94
CA ALA A 45 -4.56 -9.27 11.14
C ALA A 45 -3.89 -10.63 11.32
N THR A 46 -4.67 -11.66 11.58
CA THR A 46 -4.19 -13.05 11.51
C THR A 46 -4.52 -13.64 10.15
N ILE A 47 -3.47 -14.08 9.44
CA ILE A 47 -3.62 -14.74 8.14
C ILE A 47 -3.01 -16.13 8.31
N ASP A 48 -3.84 -17.15 8.25
CA ASP A 48 -3.51 -18.52 8.66
C ASP A 48 -2.69 -18.49 9.96
N ASN A 49 -1.99 -19.01 10.54
CA ASN A 49 -1.36 -18.93 11.85
C ASN A 49 -0.27 -17.84 12.03
N ALA A 50 -0.20 -16.86 11.11
CA ALA A 50 0.77 -15.76 11.19
C ALA A 50 0.10 -14.42 11.53
N THR A 51 0.71 -13.66 12.44
CA THR A 51 0.23 -12.32 12.84
C THR A 51 0.96 -11.23 12.06
N PHE A 52 0.17 -10.38 11.43
CA PHE A 52 0.62 -9.23 10.66
C PHE A 52 0.12 -7.95 11.31
N ARG A 53 0.97 -6.92 11.36
CA ARG A 53 0.58 -5.56 11.71
C ARG A 53 0.52 -4.74 10.43
N ILE A 54 -0.70 -4.34 10.07
CA ILE A 54 -1.01 -3.62 8.83
C ILE A 54 -1.01 -2.14 9.13
N HIS A 55 -0.11 -1.38 8.52
CA HIS A 55 0.01 0.06 8.68
C HIS A 55 -0.70 0.77 7.52
N ASP A 56 -1.84 1.43 7.83
CA ASP A 56 -2.50 2.36 6.89
C ASP A 56 -1.78 3.70 6.96
N THR A 57 -1.09 4.07 5.89
CA THR A 57 -0.41 5.36 5.83
C THR A 57 -1.33 6.44 5.30
N ALA A 58 -1.22 7.67 5.84
CA ALA A 58 -1.87 8.84 5.26
C ALA A 58 -1.49 8.96 3.78
N GLY A 59 -2.43 9.37 2.94
CA GLY A 59 -2.18 9.53 1.50
C GLY A 59 -1.05 10.52 1.25
N LEU A 60 0.02 10.08 0.60
CA LEU A 60 1.26 10.83 0.41
C LEU A 60 1.13 12.09 -0.46
N ASN A 61 0.00 12.28 -1.13
CA ASN A 61 -0.25 13.39 -2.05
C ASN A 61 -1.39 14.32 -1.58
N GLN A 62 -1.67 14.40 -0.29
CA GLN A 62 -2.65 15.38 0.23
C GLN A 62 -2.18 16.84 0.11
N SER A 63 -0.94 17.07 -0.34
CA SER A 63 -0.34 18.38 -0.47
C SER A 63 -1.01 19.31 -1.50
N ASN A 64 -1.75 18.77 -2.48
CA ASN A 64 -2.41 19.61 -3.50
C ASN A 64 -3.65 20.39 -2.99
N GLN A 65 -4.06 20.16 -1.72
CA GLN A 65 -5.15 20.92 -1.08
C GLN A 65 -4.70 21.68 0.18
N GLY A 66 -3.41 21.98 0.30
CA GLY A 66 -2.90 22.86 1.35
C GLY A 66 -2.85 22.27 2.77
N ARG A 67 -3.08 20.95 2.96
CA ARG A 67 -3.19 20.37 4.30
C ARG A 67 -1.90 19.77 4.88
N VAL A 68 -0.99 19.24 4.07
CA VAL A 68 0.32 18.73 4.55
C VAL A 68 1.37 18.87 3.45
N PRO A 69 2.48 19.58 3.67
CA PRO A 69 3.60 19.62 2.72
C PRO A 69 4.16 18.22 2.44
N HIS A 70 4.59 17.96 1.21
CA HIS A 70 5.19 16.68 0.79
C HIS A 70 6.35 16.23 1.71
N SER A 71 7.16 17.17 2.16
CA SER A 71 8.26 16.94 3.11
C SER A 71 7.79 16.41 4.47
N VAL A 72 6.64 16.86 4.97
CA VAL A 72 6.09 16.41 6.26
C VAL A 72 5.55 14.98 6.14
N ALA A 73 4.88 14.65 5.02
CA ALA A 73 4.42 13.29 4.77
C ALA A 73 5.59 12.31 4.59
N GLU A 74 6.66 12.71 3.90
CA GLU A 74 7.90 11.96 3.81
C GLU A 74 8.53 11.71 5.19
N GLN A 75 8.68 12.76 6.00
CA GLN A 75 9.22 12.65 7.36
C GLN A 75 8.38 11.73 8.25
N GLY A 76 7.05 11.79 8.13
CA GLY A 76 6.14 10.90 8.83
C GLY A 76 6.39 9.43 8.51
N LEU A 77 6.61 9.10 7.23
CA LEU A 77 6.95 7.74 6.80
C LEU A 77 8.31 7.27 7.31
N TYR A 78 9.31 8.14 7.30
CA TYR A 78 10.62 7.81 7.85
C TYR A 78 10.51 7.49 9.33
N LYS A 79 9.85 8.36 10.12
CA LYS A 79 9.63 8.14 11.55
C LYS A 79 8.87 6.84 11.83
N LEU A 80 7.81 6.57 11.05
CA LEU A 80 7.07 5.32 11.17
C LEU A 80 8.00 4.12 11.00
N ILE A 81 8.76 4.08 9.91
CA ILE A 81 9.63 2.93 9.59
C ILE A 81 10.76 2.77 10.61
N GLU A 82 11.31 3.86 11.15
CA GLU A 82 12.32 3.81 12.21
C GLU A 82 11.80 3.25 13.54
N GLN A 83 10.52 3.45 13.84
CA GLN A 83 9.87 2.96 15.04
C GLN A 83 9.46 1.48 14.96
N LEU A 84 9.50 0.88 13.77
CA LEU A 84 9.13 -0.52 13.58
C LEU A 84 10.33 -1.45 13.81
N ASP A 85 10.07 -2.61 14.41
CA ASP A 85 11.02 -3.74 14.48
C ASP A 85 11.21 -4.41 13.12
N GLY A 86 11.41 -3.57 12.09
CA GLY A 86 11.58 -3.99 10.71
C GLY A 86 10.28 -4.06 9.91
N VAL A 87 10.44 -4.15 8.59
CA VAL A 87 9.37 -4.18 7.59
C VAL A 87 9.45 -5.48 6.80
N SER A 88 8.34 -6.19 6.73
CA SER A 88 8.25 -7.50 6.04
C SER A 88 7.70 -7.38 4.62
N LEU A 89 6.85 -6.39 4.36
CA LEU A 89 6.19 -6.24 3.06
C LEU A 89 5.75 -4.78 2.83
N LEU A 90 5.85 -4.32 1.60
CA LEU A 90 5.23 -3.10 1.11
C LEU A 90 4.05 -3.44 0.20
N ILE A 91 2.94 -2.71 0.32
CA ILE A 91 1.81 -2.82 -0.59
C ILE A 91 1.54 -1.45 -1.20
N PHE A 92 1.78 -1.32 -2.50
CA PHE A 92 1.42 -0.16 -3.29
C PHE A 92 -0.05 -0.29 -3.72
N CYS A 93 -0.92 0.49 -3.09
CA CYS A 93 -2.34 0.56 -3.44
C CYS A 93 -2.57 1.64 -4.50
N ASN A 94 -3.25 1.29 -5.59
CA ASN A 94 -3.55 2.17 -6.70
C ASN A 94 -4.97 1.91 -7.21
N ARG A 95 -5.70 2.98 -7.58
CA ARG A 95 -7.05 2.85 -8.15
C ARG A 95 -6.99 2.91 -9.68
N GLY A 96 -7.36 1.80 -10.33
CA GLY A 96 -7.33 1.69 -11.80
C GLY A 96 -5.95 2.03 -12.39
N MET A 97 -5.94 2.87 -13.43
CA MET A 97 -4.72 3.23 -14.17
C MET A 97 -3.73 4.03 -13.32
N VAL A 98 -2.46 3.62 -13.34
CA VAL A 98 -1.38 4.31 -12.62
C VAL A 98 -1.10 5.69 -13.22
N LYS A 99 -1.13 6.72 -12.36
CA LYS A 99 -0.81 8.11 -12.73
C LYS A 99 0.66 8.45 -12.43
N LYS A 100 1.18 9.49 -13.10
CA LYS A 100 2.58 9.94 -12.93
C LYS A 100 2.93 10.21 -11.44
N ASN A 101 2.04 10.81 -10.69
CA ASN A 101 2.26 11.16 -9.27
C ASN A 101 2.42 9.92 -8.37
N ALA A 102 1.72 8.82 -8.67
CA ALA A 102 1.84 7.57 -7.92
C ALA A 102 3.26 6.99 -7.94
N THR A 103 4.02 7.29 -9.00
CA THR A 103 5.41 6.82 -9.14
C THR A 103 6.37 7.45 -8.13
N ALA A 104 6.08 8.66 -7.66
CA ALA A 104 6.91 9.33 -6.64
C ALA A 104 6.85 8.55 -5.31
N ASN A 105 5.65 8.12 -4.91
CA ASN A 105 5.43 7.34 -3.69
C ASN A 105 6.12 5.98 -3.75
N TRP A 106 6.04 5.32 -4.92
CA TRP A 106 6.77 4.08 -5.17
C TRP A 106 8.29 4.25 -5.02
N LYS A 107 8.86 5.28 -5.69
CA LYS A 107 10.29 5.57 -5.62
C LYS A 107 10.73 5.92 -4.19
N LEU A 108 9.93 6.69 -3.48
CA LEU A 108 10.20 7.08 -2.11
C LEU A 108 10.35 5.85 -1.20
N LEU A 109 9.30 5.03 -1.09
CA LEU A 109 9.32 3.88 -0.18
C LEU A 109 10.25 2.78 -0.66
N ASN A 110 10.12 2.33 -1.89
CA ASN A 110 10.88 1.20 -2.38
C ASN A 110 12.37 1.50 -2.52
N LYS A 111 12.73 2.66 -3.15
CA LYS A 111 14.13 2.97 -3.46
C LYS A 111 14.81 3.78 -2.37
N ARG A 112 14.22 4.91 -1.96
CA ARG A 112 14.89 5.86 -1.05
C ARG A 112 14.90 5.34 0.38
N ILE A 113 13.75 4.92 0.91
CA ILE A 113 13.62 4.47 2.30
C ILE A 113 14.12 3.03 2.45
N CYS A 114 13.48 2.08 1.78
CA CYS A 114 13.78 0.65 1.97
C CYS A 114 14.95 0.14 1.12
N GLY A 115 15.53 0.95 0.20
CA GLY A 115 16.68 0.56 -0.62
C GLY A 115 16.46 -0.70 -1.44
N LYS A 116 15.23 -0.99 -1.85
CA LYS A 116 14.81 -2.22 -2.54
C LYS A 116 15.02 -3.50 -1.72
N LYS A 117 15.13 -3.40 -0.39
CA LYS A 117 15.38 -4.54 0.51
C LYS A 117 14.10 -5.22 0.98
N VAL A 118 12.94 -4.59 0.81
CA VAL A 118 11.62 -5.09 1.20
C VAL A 118 10.86 -5.47 -0.06
N PRO A 119 10.23 -6.66 -0.12
CA PRO A 119 9.36 -7.03 -1.24
C PRO A 119 8.19 -6.06 -1.33
N ILE A 120 7.72 -5.82 -2.55
CA ILE A 120 6.63 -4.89 -2.81
C ILE A 120 5.60 -5.53 -3.73
N LEU A 121 4.35 -5.51 -3.30
CA LEU A 121 3.19 -5.89 -4.10
C LEU A 121 2.53 -4.64 -4.66
N ALA A 122 1.83 -4.78 -5.79
CA ALA A 122 0.85 -3.81 -6.22
C ALA A 122 -0.56 -4.37 -6.01
N VAL A 123 -1.45 -3.56 -5.43
CA VAL A 123 -2.88 -3.87 -5.33
C VAL A 123 -3.65 -2.81 -6.09
N VAL A 124 -4.38 -3.25 -7.11
CA VAL A 124 -5.22 -2.39 -7.95
C VAL A 124 -6.67 -2.52 -7.49
N THR A 125 -7.25 -1.40 -7.10
CA THR A 125 -8.64 -1.26 -6.64
C THR A 125 -9.47 -0.51 -7.68
N GLY A 126 -10.78 -0.37 -7.44
CA GLY A 126 -11.67 0.38 -8.32
C GLY A 126 -12.01 -0.38 -9.60
N LEU A 127 -12.13 -1.70 -9.48
CA LEU A 127 -12.41 -2.62 -10.57
C LEU A 127 -13.83 -3.23 -10.45
N GLU A 128 -14.75 -2.46 -9.88
CA GLU A 128 -16.12 -2.89 -9.63
C GLU A 128 -16.92 -3.13 -10.93
N GLU A 129 -16.49 -2.49 -12.04
CA GLU A 129 -17.11 -2.62 -13.36
C GLU A 129 -16.49 -3.76 -14.21
N GLU A 130 -15.46 -4.45 -13.70
CA GLU A 130 -14.84 -5.57 -14.41
C GLU A 130 -15.56 -6.87 -14.05
N ASP A 131 -15.90 -7.69 -15.05
CA ASP A 131 -16.49 -9.03 -14.84
C ASP A 131 -15.56 -9.92 -14.02
N ASP A 132 -14.28 -9.92 -14.38
CA ASP A 132 -13.19 -10.50 -13.60
C ASP A 132 -12.13 -9.42 -13.36
N PRO A 133 -11.89 -9.00 -12.11
CA PRO A 133 -10.85 -8.01 -11.81
C PRO A 133 -9.46 -8.38 -12.34
N ASP A 134 -9.14 -9.67 -12.47
CA ASP A 134 -7.84 -10.12 -12.98
C ASP A 134 -7.66 -9.82 -14.48
N ASP A 135 -8.73 -9.65 -15.23
CA ASP A 135 -8.67 -9.25 -16.64
C ASP A 135 -8.02 -7.88 -16.81
N TRP A 136 -8.15 -7.00 -15.83
CA TRP A 136 -7.46 -5.72 -15.83
C TRP A 136 -5.94 -5.88 -16.00
N TRP A 137 -5.34 -6.84 -15.28
CA TRP A 137 -3.89 -7.08 -15.36
C TRP A 137 -3.47 -7.87 -16.60
N LYS A 138 -4.38 -8.65 -17.18
CA LYS A 138 -4.12 -9.39 -18.43
C LYS A 138 -3.96 -8.47 -19.63
N ARG A 139 -4.54 -7.25 -19.58
CA ARG A 139 -4.44 -6.25 -20.66
C ARG A 139 -3.03 -5.70 -20.76
N GLU A 140 -2.48 -5.75 -21.96
CA GLU A 140 -1.09 -5.34 -22.21
C GLU A 140 -0.87 -3.84 -21.98
N GLU A 141 -1.87 -2.99 -22.26
CA GLU A 141 -1.81 -1.55 -22.00
C GLU A 141 -1.58 -1.24 -20.52
N ASN A 142 -2.20 -1.98 -19.59
CA ASN A 142 -2.03 -1.78 -18.15
C ASN A 142 -0.61 -2.17 -17.72
N ARG A 143 -0.09 -3.29 -18.21
CA ARG A 143 1.29 -3.72 -17.95
C ARG A 143 2.31 -2.76 -18.55
N LYS A 144 2.05 -2.21 -19.75
CA LYS A 144 2.90 -1.19 -20.38
C LYS A 144 3.05 0.05 -19.50
N VAL A 145 1.98 0.49 -18.81
CA VAL A 145 2.04 1.64 -17.91
C VAL A 145 2.96 1.35 -16.71
N PHE A 146 2.87 0.17 -16.11
CA PHE A 146 3.78 -0.23 -15.03
C PHE A 146 5.24 -0.24 -15.50
N ARG A 147 5.52 -0.81 -16.69
CA ARG A 147 6.87 -0.78 -17.28
C ARG A 147 7.35 0.64 -17.60
N LYS A 148 6.51 1.47 -18.21
CA LYS A 148 6.80 2.90 -18.51
C LYS A 148 7.26 3.65 -17.24
N TYR A 149 6.59 3.42 -16.12
CA TYR A 149 6.92 4.08 -14.86
C TYR A 149 7.95 3.32 -14.01
N ARG A 150 8.49 2.21 -14.52
CA ARG A 150 9.47 1.35 -13.82
C ARG A 150 8.96 0.87 -12.46
N LEU A 151 7.69 0.53 -12.41
CA LEU A 151 7.05 -0.12 -11.28
C LEU A 151 7.17 -1.63 -11.48
N ASN A 152 8.02 -2.27 -10.68
CA ASN A 152 8.28 -3.70 -10.76
C ASN A 152 7.83 -4.36 -9.45
N PRO A 153 6.50 -4.59 -9.26
CA PRO A 153 6.02 -5.34 -8.11
C PRO A 153 6.40 -6.82 -8.22
N LEU A 154 6.56 -7.46 -7.08
CA LEU A 154 6.79 -8.90 -7.01
C LEU A 154 5.55 -9.68 -7.50
N ALA A 155 4.36 -9.16 -7.16
CA ALA A 155 3.08 -9.66 -7.65
C ALA A 155 2.05 -8.53 -7.71
N VAL A 156 0.99 -8.73 -8.50
CA VAL A 156 -0.13 -7.79 -8.63
C VAL A 156 -1.42 -8.50 -8.22
N GLY A 157 -2.20 -7.85 -7.35
CA GLY A 157 -3.55 -8.25 -6.99
C GLY A 157 -4.56 -7.24 -7.54
N CYS A 158 -5.42 -7.66 -8.43
CA CYS A 158 -6.56 -6.89 -8.90
C CYS A 158 -7.78 -7.26 -8.06
N ILE A 159 -8.46 -6.27 -7.48
CA ILE A 159 -9.47 -6.51 -6.47
C ILE A 159 -10.68 -5.56 -6.57
N VAL A 160 -11.81 -6.06 -6.14
CA VAL A 160 -12.98 -5.25 -5.75
C VAL A 160 -12.92 -5.09 -4.23
N SER A 161 -12.77 -3.85 -3.76
CA SER A 161 -12.59 -3.52 -2.34
C SER A 161 -13.82 -2.90 -1.69
N PHE A 162 -14.95 -2.94 -2.38
CA PHE A 162 -16.23 -2.41 -1.97
C PHE A 162 -17.34 -3.45 -2.16
N LEU A 163 -18.18 -3.66 -1.15
CA LEU A 163 -19.26 -4.66 -1.18
C LEU A 163 -20.45 -4.25 -2.04
N GLY A 164 -20.56 -2.96 -2.36
CA GLY A 164 -21.77 -2.41 -2.96
C GLY A 164 -22.84 -2.06 -1.92
N LYS A 165 -23.85 -1.26 -2.32
CA LYS A 165 -24.91 -0.80 -1.41
C LYS A 165 -25.82 -1.93 -0.91
N ARG A 166 -25.99 -2.98 -1.72
CA ARG A 166 -26.81 -4.17 -1.44
C ARG A 166 -26.00 -5.45 -1.46
N ASN A 167 -24.68 -5.35 -1.20
CA ASN A 167 -23.74 -6.46 -1.28
C ASN A 167 -23.65 -7.11 -2.67
N GLU A 168 -23.95 -6.35 -3.73
CA GLU A 168 -23.91 -6.84 -5.12
C GLU A 168 -22.55 -7.40 -5.54
N HIS A 169 -21.48 -7.01 -4.86
CA HIS A 169 -20.11 -7.48 -5.11
C HIS A 169 -19.61 -8.50 -4.08
N ALA A 170 -20.46 -9.09 -3.24
CA ALA A 170 -20.04 -9.92 -2.11
C ALA A 170 -19.14 -11.09 -2.52
N ASP A 171 -19.46 -11.81 -3.59
CA ASP A 171 -18.68 -12.96 -4.06
C ASP A 171 -17.31 -12.54 -4.58
N VAL A 172 -17.26 -11.46 -5.38
CA VAL A 172 -16.00 -10.94 -5.93
C VAL A 172 -15.15 -10.32 -4.81
N TYR A 173 -15.79 -9.69 -3.82
CA TYR A 173 -15.11 -9.18 -2.62
C TYR A 173 -14.47 -10.32 -1.82
N ALA A 174 -15.18 -11.42 -1.56
CA ALA A 174 -14.65 -12.57 -0.83
C ALA A 174 -13.46 -13.21 -1.58
N LYS A 175 -13.55 -13.36 -2.91
CA LYS A 175 -12.43 -13.82 -3.74
C LYS A 175 -11.25 -12.86 -3.69
N SER A 176 -11.50 -11.55 -3.72
CA SER A 176 -10.49 -10.48 -3.62
C SER A 176 -9.79 -10.52 -2.26
N GLN A 177 -10.53 -10.71 -1.18
CA GLN A 177 -10.02 -10.84 0.17
C GLN A 177 -9.07 -12.05 0.29
N ALA A 178 -9.53 -13.22 -0.13
CA ALA A 178 -8.72 -14.43 -0.11
C ALA A 178 -7.43 -14.26 -0.92
N LYS A 179 -7.52 -13.64 -2.11
CA LYS A 179 -6.38 -13.32 -2.97
C LYS A 179 -5.35 -12.44 -2.27
N VAL A 180 -5.78 -11.31 -1.69
CA VAL A 180 -4.85 -10.37 -1.02
C VAL A 180 -4.20 -11.02 0.20
N ARG A 181 -4.97 -11.72 1.03
CA ARG A 181 -4.43 -12.43 2.21
C ARG A 181 -3.38 -13.47 1.79
N ARG A 182 -3.65 -14.25 0.73
CA ARG A 182 -2.69 -15.19 0.16
C ARG A 182 -1.44 -14.48 -0.37
N LEU A 183 -1.57 -13.36 -1.10
CA LEU A 183 -0.44 -12.60 -1.60
C LEU A 183 0.47 -12.11 -0.47
N ILE A 184 -0.11 -11.59 0.62
CA ILE A 184 0.63 -11.18 1.81
C ILE A 184 1.39 -12.38 2.40
N LYS A 185 0.69 -13.51 2.62
CA LYS A 185 1.24 -14.72 3.23
C LYS A 185 2.44 -15.28 2.45
N VAL A 186 2.34 -15.31 1.13
CA VAL A 186 3.37 -15.93 0.28
C VAL A 186 4.57 -15.00 0.07
N ASN A 187 4.37 -13.69 0.08
CA ASN A 187 5.39 -12.73 -0.38
C ASN A 187 6.05 -11.92 0.73
N HIS A 188 5.61 -12.03 1.99
CA HIS A 188 6.26 -11.31 3.07
C HIS A 188 7.64 -11.92 3.41
N ARG A 189 8.55 -11.09 3.90
CA ARG A 189 9.84 -11.58 4.44
C ARG A 189 9.61 -12.23 5.79
N GLN A 190 10.09 -13.45 5.97
CA GLN A 190 10.12 -14.13 7.27
C GLN A 190 11.02 -13.37 8.26
N GLN A 191 12.18 -12.90 7.78
CA GLN A 191 13.05 -12.00 8.53
C GLN A 191 12.80 -10.56 8.06
N PRO A 192 12.15 -9.72 8.88
CA PRO A 192 11.87 -8.33 8.54
C PRO A 192 13.16 -7.55 8.23
N TRP A 193 13.10 -6.66 7.27
CA TRP A 193 14.18 -5.73 7.02
C TRP A 193 14.17 -4.62 8.08
N ASN A 194 15.29 -4.43 8.79
CA ASN A 194 15.43 -3.42 9.83
C ASN A 194 16.25 -2.22 9.31
N PRO A 195 15.71 -0.99 9.31
CA PRO A 195 16.44 0.21 8.91
C PRO A 195 17.61 0.55 9.86
N ALA A 196 17.52 0.19 11.14
CA ALA A 196 18.58 0.44 12.13
C ALA A 196 19.88 -0.36 11.86
N ALA A 197 19.83 -1.39 11.02
CA ALA A 197 21.02 -2.10 10.54
C ALA A 197 21.89 -1.25 9.59
N ARG A 198 21.50 -0.01 9.26
CA ARG A 198 22.31 0.94 8.51
C ARG A 198 23.00 1.94 9.46
N PRO A 199 24.27 2.32 9.23
CA PRO A 199 24.92 3.37 10.01
C PRO A 199 24.07 4.66 9.93
N ARG A 200 23.63 5.18 11.06
CA ARG A 200 22.81 6.40 11.17
C ARG A 200 23.37 7.58 10.38
N SER A 201 24.69 7.69 10.27
CA SER A 201 25.38 8.75 9.52
C SER A 201 25.12 8.75 8.01
N CYS A 202 24.90 7.59 7.38
CA CYS A 202 24.61 7.51 5.94
C CYS A 202 23.15 7.80 5.60
N PHE A 203 22.22 7.52 6.52
CA PHE A 203 20.79 7.63 6.28
C PHE A 203 20.32 9.09 6.32
N TRP A 204 20.75 9.84 7.36
CA TRP A 204 20.36 11.24 7.58
C TRP A 204 21.08 12.24 6.68
N LYS A 205 22.39 12.05 6.40
CA LYS A 205 23.15 12.96 5.53
C LYS A 205 22.65 13.01 4.09
N ARG A 206 22.08 11.90 3.56
CA ARG A 206 21.51 11.86 2.20
C ARG A 206 20.15 12.54 2.06
N LEU A 207 19.46 12.83 3.15
CA LEU A 207 18.10 13.35 3.17
C LEU A 207 18.02 14.85 3.41
N PHE A 208 18.97 15.40 4.14
CA PHE A 208 18.93 16.79 4.61
C PHE A 208 20.06 17.67 4.04
N ASN A 209 21.01 17.11 3.27
CA ASN A 209 21.99 17.88 2.52
C ASN A 209 21.52 18.04 1.07
N LYS A 210 20.64 18.98 0.83
CA LYS A 210 20.47 19.73 -0.40
C LYS A 210 20.22 21.18 -0.03
#